data_55dea4f4a9ab172ab9a875972de09e8b
#
_entry.id   55dea4f4a9ab172ab9a875972de09e8b
#
_cell.length_a   1.000
_cell.length_b   1.000
_cell.length_c   1.000
_cell.angle_alpha   90.00
_cell.angle_beta   90.00
_cell.angle_gamma   90.00
#
_symmetry.space_group_name_H-M   'P 1'
#
loop_
_entity.id
_entity.type
_entity.pdbx_description
1 polymer ?
#
loop_
_entity_poly.entity_id
_entity_poly.type
_entity_poly.pdbx_seq_one_letter_code
_entity_poly.pdbx_strand_id
1 'polypeptide(L)'
;MMVSGSLIFFAIVAFIVLVAVLKTAIVVPQKTAFIVERLGKYRTTLEAGFHVLMPFFDRIAYRHSLKEQAIDVPPQECITKDNIAVSVDGILYMQVMDPVKASYGIGNYLFATTQLAQTTMRSEMGKLDLDRSFEERTSINAAIVAAVDKASDPWGIKVTRYEIKNITPPRTIRDAMEKQMRAEREKRAMIAESEGERQAKINRAEGERQQAIALSEGERARRINEAEGRAKEILLVAEAQAAGIEKVAQAINGEGGIQSVNMQLAQQYLTQFGNLAKTNNTMIIPSDLANVAGVIKACSSIVKGTAG
;
A
#
# COMPACT_ATOMS: atom_id res chain seq x y z
N MET A 1 0.99 76.81 53.58
CA MET A 1 -0.18 75.90 53.20
C MET A 1 -0.11 74.68 54.08
N MET A 2 -0.81 74.69 55.23
CA MET A 2 -0.96 73.48 56.07
C MET A 2 -2.03 72.60 55.43
N VAL A 3 -1.60 71.55 54.73
CA VAL A 3 -2.54 70.48 54.33
C VAL A 3 -3.05 69.90 55.65
N SER A 4 -4.34 70.14 55.94
CA SER A 4 -4.94 69.69 57.21
C SER A 4 -4.78 68.18 57.33
N GLY A 5 -4.35 67.67 58.52
CA GLY A 5 -4.11 66.26 58.79
C GLY A 5 -5.29 65.36 58.42
N SER A 6 -6.48 65.92 58.39
CA SER A 6 -7.67 65.22 57.90
C SER A 6 -7.66 64.89 56.38
N LEU A 7 -7.10 65.80 55.54
CA LEU A 7 -6.95 65.53 54.12
C LEU A 7 -5.97 64.39 53.81
N ILE A 8 -4.86 64.33 54.55
CA ILE A 8 -3.89 63.25 54.43
C ILE A 8 -4.49 61.92 54.87
N PHE A 9 -5.25 61.91 55.93
CA PHE A 9 -5.99 60.73 56.43
C PHE A 9 -6.97 60.21 55.40
N PHE A 10 -7.79 61.08 54.83
CA PHE A 10 -8.75 60.70 53.78
C PHE A 10 -8.06 60.22 52.52
N ALA A 11 -6.94 60.80 52.13
CA ALA A 11 -6.16 60.35 50.97
C ALA A 11 -5.58 58.96 51.21
N ILE A 12 -5.04 58.67 52.42
CA ILE A 12 -4.57 57.33 52.76
C ILE A 12 -5.69 56.31 52.78
N VAL A 13 -6.84 56.61 53.36
CA VAL A 13 -8.02 55.71 53.36
C VAL A 13 -8.50 55.46 51.93
N ALA A 14 -8.65 56.52 51.10
CA ALA A 14 -9.00 56.38 49.70
C ALA A 14 -8.03 55.49 48.90
N PHE A 15 -6.71 55.66 49.15
CA PHE A 15 -5.69 54.83 48.53
C PHE A 15 -5.77 53.38 48.97
N ILE A 16 -6.00 53.10 50.24
CA ILE A 16 -6.22 51.73 50.77
C ILE A 16 -7.45 51.10 50.15
N VAL A 17 -8.55 51.82 50.05
CA VAL A 17 -9.78 51.33 49.41
C VAL A 17 -9.54 51.09 47.93
N LEU A 18 -8.85 51.97 47.23
CA LEU A 18 -8.53 51.79 45.81
C LEU A 18 -7.67 50.54 45.59
N VAL A 19 -6.62 50.33 46.40
CA VAL A 19 -5.76 49.14 46.33
C VAL A 19 -6.55 47.86 46.66
N ALA A 20 -7.48 47.93 47.64
CA ALA A 20 -8.35 46.84 47.98
C ALA A 20 -9.25 46.47 46.80
N VAL A 21 -9.89 47.44 46.15
CA VAL A 21 -10.77 47.23 44.99
C VAL A 21 -9.96 46.66 43.81
N LEU A 22 -8.76 47.16 43.53
CA LEU A 22 -7.90 46.65 42.46
C LEU A 22 -7.45 45.18 42.68
N LYS A 23 -7.21 44.79 43.95
CA LYS A 23 -6.87 43.41 44.31
C LYS A 23 -8.09 42.46 44.36
N THR A 24 -9.29 42.98 44.29
CA THR A 24 -10.55 42.22 44.37
C THR A 24 -10.89 41.57 43.04
N ALA A 25 -10.49 42.17 41.90
CA ALA A 25 -10.78 41.71 40.57
C ALA A 25 -9.73 40.70 40.11
N ILE A 26 -10.16 39.51 39.77
CA ILE A 26 -9.27 38.43 39.26
C ILE A 26 -9.85 37.88 37.96
N VAL A 27 -8.99 37.75 36.95
CA VAL A 27 -9.28 37.10 35.70
C VAL A 27 -8.66 35.72 35.70
N VAL A 28 -9.48 34.68 35.54
CA VAL A 28 -9.06 33.28 35.46
C VAL A 28 -8.93 32.91 34.00
N PRO A 29 -7.76 32.45 33.56
CA PRO A 29 -7.54 32.00 32.18
C PRO A 29 -8.39 30.77 31.82
N GLN A 30 -8.61 30.57 30.53
CA GLN A 30 -9.28 29.36 29.99
C GLN A 30 -8.50 28.09 30.37
N LYS A 31 -9.26 27.01 30.71
CA LYS A 31 -8.69 25.73 31.15
C LYS A 31 -7.81 25.83 32.40
N THR A 32 -8.13 26.75 33.31
CA THR A 32 -7.57 26.82 34.66
C THR A 32 -8.71 26.94 35.68
N ALA A 33 -8.48 26.41 36.87
CA ALA A 33 -9.41 26.53 37.98
C ALA A 33 -8.66 27.02 39.22
N PHE A 34 -9.23 28.01 39.93
CA PHE A 34 -8.66 28.50 41.18
C PHE A 34 -9.58 28.13 42.34
N ILE A 35 -8.99 27.50 43.35
CA ILE A 35 -9.69 27.15 44.58
C ILE A 35 -9.58 28.32 45.55
N VAL A 36 -10.72 28.84 46.00
CA VAL A 36 -10.81 29.94 46.92
C VAL A 36 -11.21 29.43 48.31
N GLU A 37 -10.44 29.77 49.28
CA GLU A 37 -10.74 29.56 50.70
C GLU A 37 -11.11 30.86 51.37
N ARG A 38 -12.07 30.78 52.29
CA ARG A 38 -12.43 31.84 53.23
C ARG A 38 -12.17 31.38 54.63
N LEU A 39 -11.21 32.04 55.30
CA LEU A 39 -10.83 31.70 56.68
C LEU A 39 -10.48 30.20 56.87
N GLY A 40 -9.76 29.61 55.86
CA GLY A 40 -9.36 28.21 55.88
C GLY A 40 -10.41 27.18 55.50
N LYS A 41 -11.60 27.61 55.09
CA LYS A 41 -12.65 26.73 54.57
C LYS A 41 -12.83 26.92 53.08
N TYR A 42 -12.99 25.82 52.32
CA TYR A 42 -13.38 25.88 50.94
C TYR A 42 -14.65 26.71 50.76
N ARG A 43 -14.64 27.67 49.87
CA ARG A 43 -15.78 28.50 49.50
C ARG A 43 -16.33 28.21 48.13
N THR A 44 -15.47 28.34 47.12
CA THR A 44 -15.87 28.19 45.72
C THR A 44 -14.67 27.89 44.81
N THR A 45 -14.98 27.33 43.68
CA THR A 45 -14.02 27.16 42.59
C THR A 45 -14.30 28.23 41.55
N LEU A 46 -13.26 29.00 41.17
CA LEU A 46 -13.34 29.96 40.08
C LEU A 46 -12.98 29.31 38.77
N GLU A 47 -13.94 29.26 37.87
CA GLU A 47 -13.75 28.84 36.49
C GLU A 47 -13.21 30.00 35.63
N ALA A 48 -12.92 29.73 34.33
CA ALA A 48 -12.47 30.74 33.40
C ALA A 48 -13.45 31.93 33.32
N GLY A 49 -12.94 33.16 33.49
CA GLY A 49 -13.74 34.37 33.44
C GLY A 49 -13.28 35.43 34.45
N PHE A 50 -14.10 36.44 34.58
CA PHE A 50 -13.89 37.54 35.52
C PHE A 50 -14.60 37.25 36.83
N HIS A 51 -13.87 37.34 37.95
CA HIS A 51 -14.41 37.11 39.30
C HIS A 51 -14.00 38.21 40.26
N VAL A 52 -14.87 38.43 41.21
CA VAL A 52 -14.66 39.42 42.29
C VAL A 52 -14.54 38.67 43.61
N LEU A 53 -13.41 38.81 44.27
CA LEU A 53 -13.14 38.20 45.57
C LEU A 53 -13.27 39.24 46.69
N MET A 54 -13.67 38.82 47.89
CA MET A 54 -13.67 39.72 49.06
C MET A 54 -12.22 39.92 49.57
N PRO A 55 -11.71 41.15 49.51
CA PRO A 55 -10.37 41.46 50.01
C PRO A 55 -10.31 41.08 51.50
N PHE A 56 -9.13 40.66 51.96
CA PHE A 56 -8.81 40.21 53.31
C PHE A 56 -9.38 38.86 53.76
N PHE A 57 -10.54 38.44 53.26
CA PHE A 57 -11.19 37.19 53.71
C PHE A 57 -10.98 36.03 52.71
N ASP A 58 -10.98 36.32 51.39
CA ASP A 58 -10.85 35.31 50.38
C ASP A 58 -9.42 35.19 49.95
N ARG A 59 -8.91 33.94 49.93
CA ARG A 59 -7.55 33.60 49.51
C ARG A 59 -7.64 32.55 48.42
N ILE A 60 -6.85 32.71 47.34
CA ILE A 60 -6.61 31.63 46.37
C ILE A 60 -5.61 30.66 47.03
N ALA A 61 -6.10 29.47 47.40
CA ALA A 61 -5.33 28.45 48.05
C ALA A 61 -4.58 27.57 46.97
N TYR A 62 -5.29 27.19 45.90
CA TYR A 62 -4.73 26.33 44.87
C TYR A 62 -5.08 26.84 43.48
N ARG A 63 -4.18 26.54 42.55
CA ARG A 63 -4.36 26.84 41.12
C ARG A 63 -4.09 25.56 40.33
N HIS A 64 -5.09 25.08 39.59
CA HIS A 64 -4.98 23.88 38.77
C HIS A 64 -5.11 24.19 37.30
N SER A 65 -4.27 23.57 36.48
CA SER A 65 -4.44 23.52 35.04
C SER A 65 -5.40 22.35 34.72
N LEU A 66 -6.47 22.64 34.00
CA LEU A 66 -7.40 21.63 33.49
C LEU A 66 -7.00 21.11 32.11
N LYS A 67 -5.83 21.47 31.64
CA LYS A 67 -5.24 20.93 30.41
C LYS A 67 -4.65 19.57 30.70
N GLU A 68 -4.63 18.71 29.69
CA GLU A 68 -3.87 17.49 29.74
C GLU A 68 -2.38 17.79 29.96
N GLN A 69 -1.75 17.07 30.84
CA GLN A 69 -0.35 17.23 31.20
C GLN A 69 0.38 15.91 30.96
N ALA A 70 1.53 15.97 30.28
CA ALA A 70 2.44 14.87 30.16
C ALA A 70 3.47 14.92 31.28
N ILE A 71 3.56 13.85 32.05
CA ILE A 71 4.46 13.74 33.20
C ILE A 71 5.43 12.60 32.93
N ASP A 72 6.71 12.90 33.04
CA ASP A 72 7.75 11.89 32.91
C ASP A 72 7.76 11.01 34.17
N VAL A 73 7.65 9.71 33.96
CA VAL A 73 7.72 8.70 35.03
C VAL A 73 9.16 8.19 35.05
N PRO A 74 9.89 8.49 36.12
CA PRO A 74 11.31 8.15 36.20
C PRO A 74 11.55 6.64 36.11
N PRO A 75 12.75 6.23 35.63
CA PRO A 75 13.11 4.84 35.45
C PRO A 75 12.95 4.04 36.76
N GLN A 76 12.33 2.88 36.62
CA GLN A 76 12.08 1.96 37.72
C GLN A 76 12.64 0.58 37.38
N GLU A 77 13.39 -0.02 38.32
CA GLU A 77 13.80 -1.41 38.19
C GLU A 77 12.62 -2.36 38.42
N CYS A 78 12.39 -3.24 37.47
CA CYS A 78 11.38 -4.28 37.52
C CYS A 78 12.03 -5.63 37.25
N ILE A 79 11.45 -6.71 37.77
CA ILE A 79 11.86 -8.07 37.46
C ILE A 79 10.75 -8.71 36.64
N THR A 80 11.10 -9.17 35.47
CA THR A 80 10.19 -9.90 34.57
C THR A 80 9.93 -11.32 35.10
N LYS A 81 8.94 -12.01 34.51
CA LYS A 81 8.56 -13.36 34.89
C LYS A 81 9.70 -14.36 34.69
N ASP A 82 10.56 -14.16 33.71
CA ASP A 82 11.78 -14.92 33.41
C ASP A 82 12.99 -14.52 34.30
N ASN A 83 12.72 -13.76 35.36
CA ASN A 83 13.70 -13.35 36.37
C ASN A 83 14.83 -12.44 35.84
N ILE A 84 14.55 -11.64 34.85
CA ILE A 84 15.46 -10.64 34.32
C ILE A 84 15.14 -9.27 34.91
N ALA A 85 16.14 -8.62 35.49
CA ALA A 85 16.00 -7.24 35.99
C ALA A 85 16.06 -6.27 34.81
N VAL A 86 15.03 -5.44 34.60
CA VAL A 86 14.93 -4.44 33.56
C VAL A 86 14.65 -3.06 34.15
N SER A 87 15.23 -2.04 33.57
CA SER A 87 14.89 -0.64 33.88
C SER A 87 13.86 -0.15 32.87
N VAL A 88 12.70 0.31 33.38
CA VAL A 88 11.58 0.77 32.54
C VAL A 88 11.22 2.19 32.93
N ASP A 89 11.08 3.06 31.96
CA ASP A 89 10.61 4.43 32.07
C ASP A 89 9.42 4.67 31.14
N GLY A 90 8.64 5.70 31.45
CA GLY A 90 7.44 6.01 30.66
C GLY A 90 6.96 7.44 30.80
N ILE A 91 5.91 7.75 30.09
CA ILE A 91 5.22 9.04 30.15
C ILE A 91 3.75 8.80 30.50
N LEU A 92 3.29 9.50 31.52
CA LEU A 92 1.91 9.48 31.96
C LEU A 92 1.18 10.75 31.46
N TYR A 93 0.07 10.56 30.78
CA TYR A 93 -0.81 11.66 30.39
C TYR A 93 -2.03 11.68 31.30
N MET A 94 -2.22 12.81 31.95
CA MET A 94 -3.34 12.98 32.89
C MET A 94 -3.94 14.38 32.85
N GLN A 95 -5.16 14.50 33.31
CA GLN A 95 -5.93 15.75 33.38
C GLN A 95 -6.65 15.86 34.72
N VAL A 96 -6.67 17.05 35.27
CA VAL A 96 -7.50 17.34 36.46
C VAL A 96 -8.96 17.54 36.00
N MET A 97 -9.85 16.68 36.50
CA MET A 97 -11.29 16.77 36.21
C MET A 97 -12.03 17.51 37.34
N ASP A 98 -11.66 17.22 38.57
CA ASP A 98 -12.26 17.87 39.76
C ASP A 98 -11.16 18.59 40.56
N PRO A 99 -11.05 19.94 40.43
CA PRO A 99 -10.04 20.71 41.15
C PRO A 99 -10.18 20.64 42.67
N VAL A 100 -11.37 20.41 43.20
CA VAL A 100 -11.61 20.34 44.65
C VAL A 100 -11.04 19.05 45.21
N LYS A 101 -11.37 17.93 44.58
CA LYS A 101 -10.78 16.62 44.95
C LYS A 101 -9.27 16.60 44.76
N ALA A 102 -8.73 17.24 43.74
CA ALA A 102 -7.30 17.33 43.50
C ALA A 102 -6.57 18.17 44.54
N SER A 103 -7.27 19.15 45.17
CA SER A 103 -6.68 20.00 46.23
C SER A 103 -6.77 19.39 47.62
N TYR A 104 -7.87 18.72 47.93
CA TYR A 104 -8.14 18.25 49.28
C TYR A 104 -8.14 16.72 49.44
N GLY A 105 -8.23 15.98 48.33
CA GLY A 105 -8.25 14.52 48.39
C GLY A 105 -6.88 13.91 48.61
N ILE A 106 -5.82 14.59 48.15
CA ILE A 106 -4.41 14.12 48.34
C ILE A 106 -3.45 15.31 48.42
N GLY A 107 -2.37 15.17 49.15
CA GLY A 107 -1.39 16.25 49.36
C GLY A 107 -0.67 16.68 48.07
N ASN A 108 -0.28 15.72 47.24
CA ASN A 108 0.36 15.97 45.94
C ASN A 108 -0.09 14.90 44.95
N TYR A 109 -1.08 15.22 44.12
CA TYR A 109 -1.63 14.29 43.14
C TYR A 109 -0.64 13.90 42.06
N LEU A 110 0.26 14.83 41.65
CA LEU A 110 1.29 14.56 40.65
C LEU A 110 2.23 13.45 41.09
N PHE A 111 2.77 13.62 42.30
CA PHE A 111 3.67 12.64 42.93
C PHE A 111 2.97 11.30 43.15
N ALA A 112 1.75 11.33 43.71
CA ALA A 112 1.03 10.11 44.02
C ALA A 112 0.65 9.32 42.76
N THR A 113 0.17 9.98 41.71
CA THR A 113 -0.16 9.33 40.43
C THR A 113 1.08 8.75 39.76
N THR A 114 2.21 9.45 39.82
CA THR A 114 3.50 8.93 39.32
C THR A 114 3.96 7.70 40.07
N GLN A 115 3.91 7.71 41.43
CA GLN A 115 4.27 6.54 42.24
C GLN A 115 3.33 5.35 41.98
N LEU A 116 2.05 5.62 41.80
CA LEU A 116 1.07 4.59 41.46
C LEU A 116 1.34 3.99 40.08
N ALA A 117 1.68 4.82 39.10
CA ALA A 117 2.07 4.36 37.78
C ALA A 117 3.34 3.45 37.84
N GLN A 118 4.36 3.86 38.59
CA GLN A 118 5.57 3.06 38.77
C GLN A 118 5.30 1.70 39.41
N THR A 119 4.49 1.68 40.49
CA THR A 119 4.18 0.42 41.18
C THR A 119 3.31 -0.50 40.36
N THR A 120 2.35 0.05 39.61
CA THR A 120 1.52 -0.72 38.68
C THR A 120 2.34 -1.26 37.54
N MET A 121 3.20 -0.44 36.92
CA MET A 121 4.15 -0.87 35.88
C MET A 121 5.01 -2.03 36.33
N ARG A 122 5.58 -1.94 37.54
CA ARG A 122 6.37 -3.06 38.13
C ARG A 122 5.54 -4.34 38.23
N SER A 123 4.28 -4.22 38.65
CA SER A 123 3.38 -5.37 38.77
C SER A 123 3.05 -5.98 37.41
N GLU A 124 2.77 -5.16 36.38
CA GLU A 124 2.45 -5.65 35.04
C GLU A 124 3.67 -6.26 34.34
N MET A 125 4.84 -5.65 34.46
CA MET A 125 6.11 -6.20 33.96
C MET A 125 6.45 -7.56 34.55
N GLY A 126 6.16 -7.75 35.84
CA GLY A 126 6.41 -9.04 36.53
C GLY A 126 5.51 -10.20 36.09
N LYS A 127 4.46 -9.94 35.32
CA LYS A 127 3.55 -10.97 34.77
C LYS A 127 4.02 -11.53 33.44
N LEU A 128 4.90 -10.84 32.74
CA LEU A 128 5.33 -11.12 31.38
C LEU A 128 6.81 -11.47 31.29
N ASP A 129 7.14 -12.32 30.33
CA ASP A 129 8.52 -12.58 29.93
C ASP A 129 9.10 -11.37 29.20
N LEU A 130 10.42 -11.23 29.18
CA LEU A 130 11.07 -10.06 28.59
C LEU A 130 10.68 -9.85 27.09
N ASP A 131 10.73 -10.91 26.30
CA ASP A 131 10.39 -10.83 24.87
C ASP A 131 8.94 -10.35 24.65
N ARG A 132 8.00 -10.89 25.43
CA ARG A 132 6.59 -10.47 25.37
C ARG A 132 6.39 -9.03 25.84
N SER A 133 7.20 -8.55 26.77
CA SER A 133 7.15 -7.15 27.24
C SER A 133 7.49 -6.15 26.14
N PHE A 134 8.31 -6.54 25.16
CA PHE A 134 8.58 -5.72 23.96
C PHE A 134 7.44 -5.77 22.93
N GLU A 135 6.78 -6.90 22.78
CA GLU A 135 5.71 -7.12 21.81
C GLU A 135 4.37 -6.56 22.29
N GLU A 136 4.03 -6.76 23.56
CA GLU A 136 2.72 -6.46 24.15
C GLU A 136 2.64 -5.09 24.83
N ARG A 137 3.47 -4.12 24.46
CA ARG A 137 3.50 -2.78 25.09
C ARG A 137 2.12 -2.12 25.14
N THR A 138 1.30 -2.28 24.11
CA THR A 138 -0.05 -1.71 24.06
C THR A 138 -0.95 -2.30 25.15
N SER A 139 -0.85 -3.60 25.41
CA SER A 139 -1.61 -4.28 26.46
C SER A 139 -1.16 -3.81 27.85
N ILE A 140 0.15 -3.71 28.07
CA ILE A 140 0.74 -3.21 29.31
C ILE A 140 0.28 -1.77 29.57
N ASN A 141 0.39 -0.90 28.59
CA ASN A 141 -0.04 0.50 28.67
C ASN A 141 -1.53 0.60 29.07
N ALA A 142 -2.39 -0.19 28.43
CA ALA A 142 -3.82 -0.22 28.74
C ALA A 142 -4.11 -0.72 30.16
N ALA A 143 -3.40 -1.76 30.61
CA ALA A 143 -3.53 -2.29 31.97
C ALA A 143 -3.08 -1.28 33.03
N ILE A 144 -1.97 -0.56 32.78
CA ILE A 144 -1.49 0.50 33.67
C ILE A 144 -2.51 1.63 33.73
N VAL A 145 -3.02 2.11 32.58
CA VAL A 145 -4.03 3.17 32.55
C VAL A 145 -5.27 2.77 33.34
N ALA A 146 -5.81 1.57 33.12
CA ALA A 146 -6.99 1.09 33.82
C ALA A 146 -6.82 1.04 35.35
N ALA A 147 -5.67 0.56 35.82
CA ALA A 147 -5.37 0.46 37.24
C ALA A 147 -5.13 1.84 37.86
N VAL A 148 -4.34 2.70 37.21
CA VAL A 148 -4.01 4.03 37.73
C VAL A 148 -5.22 4.95 37.69
N ASP A 149 -6.02 4.95 36.62
CA ASP A 149 -7.24 5.75 36.48
C ASP A 149 -8.24 5.40 37.59
N LYS A 150 -8.50 4.11 37.82
CA LYS A 150 -9.38 3.66 38.88
C LYS A 150 -8.91 4.12 40.28
N ALA A 151 -7.61 4.11 40.52
CA ALA A 151 -7.07 4.51 41.82
C ALA A 151 -6.97 6.03 41.99
N SER A 152 -6.86 6.80 40.92
CA SER A 152 -6.79 8.27 40.91
C SER A 152 -8.17 8.96 40.88
N ASP A 153 -9.24 8.24 40.55
CA ASP A 153 -10.61 8.79 40.50
C ASP A 153 -11.06 9.48 41.81
N PRO A 154 -10.80 8.96 43.05
CA PRO A 154 -11.09 9.68 44.26
C PRO A 154 -10.40 11.02 44.41
N TRP A 155 -9.30 11.23 43.70
CA TRP A 155 -8.54 12.48 43.67
C TRP A 155 -8.99 13.42 42.57
N GLY A 156 -10.01 13.05 41.79
CA GLY A 156 -10.52 13.84 40.67
C GLY A 156 -9.55 13.99 39.52
N ILE A 157 -8.64 13.01 39.34
CA ILE A 157 -7.66 12.97 38.27
C ILE A 157 -8.07 11.90 37.26
N LYS A 158 -8.08 12.25 36.00
CA LYS A 158 -8.30 11.35 34.88
C LYS A 158 -6.95 11.01 34.23
N VAL A 159 -6.64 9.75 34.17
CA VAL A 159 -5.49 9.24 33.40
C VAL A 159 -5.99 8.87 32.02
N THR A 160 -5.48 9.53 30.99
CA THR A 160 -5.91 9.34 29.61
C THR A 160 -5.05 8.32 28.89
N ARG A 161 -3.75 8.33 29.15
CA ARG A 161 -2.79 7.47 28.48
C ARG A 161 -1.52 7.28 29.30
N TYR A 162 -0.92 6.10 29.15
CA TYR A 162 0.43 5.80 29.61
C TYR A 162 1.22 5.21 28.44
N GLU A 163 2.46 5.64 28.25
CA GLU A 163 3.34 5.15 27.21
C GLU A 163 4.68 4.76 27.80
N ILE A 164 5.05 3.48 27.62
CA ILE A 164 6.38 3.01 27.93
C ILE A 164 7.37 3.64 26.93
N LYS A 165 8.33 4.37 27.45
CA LYS A 165 9.38 5.03 26.67
C LYS A 165 10.50 4.06 26.32
N ASN A 166 11.13 3.48 27.33
CA ASN A 166 12.22 2.53 27.17
C ASN A 166 12.04 1.32 28.09
N ILE A 167 12.50 0.15 27.60
CA ILE A 167 12.73 -1.05 28.41
C ILE A 167 14.19 -1.42 28.22
N THR A 168 14.99 -1.26 29.27
CA THR A 168 16.45 -1.41 29.21
C THR A 168 16.87 -2.63 30.00
N PRO A 169 17.17 -3.77 29.38
CA PRO A 169 17.73 -4.93 30.04
C PRO A 169 19.23 -4.74 30.36
N PRO A 170 19.83 -5.55 31.27
CA PRO A 170 21.25 -5.57 31.52
C PRO A 170 22.06 -5.83 30.23
N ARG A 171 23.28 -5.32 30.18
CA ARG A 171 24.16 -5.45 29.00
C ARG A 171 24.36 -6.90 28.56
N THR A 172 24.58 -7.81 29.49
CA THR A 172 24.77 -9.24 29.20
C THR A 172 23.59 -9.88 28.48
N ILE A 173 22.38 -9.56 28.91
CA ILE A 173 21.14 -10.04 28.29
C ILE A 173 20.96 -9.40 26.94
N ARG A 174 21.18 -8.09 26.82
CA ARG A 174 21.07 -7.36 25.56
C ARG A 174 22.02 -7.93 24.48
N ASP A 175 23.28 -8.19 24.87
CA ASP A 175 24.28 -8.75 23.96
C ASP A 175 23.91 -10.19 23.53
N ALA A 176 23.31 -10.98 24.44
CA ALA A 176 22.80 -12.31 24.10
C ALA A 176 21.60 -12.24 23.14
N MET A 177 20.62 -11.36 23.41
CA MET A 177 19.46 -11.12 22.54
C MET A 177 19.89 -10.63 21.16
N GLU A 178 20.87 -9.72 21.08
CA GLU A 178 21.39 -9.22 19.81
C GLU A 178 22.00 -10.35 18.96
N LYS A 179 22.76 -11.25 19.57
CA LYS A 179 23.31 -12.44 18.89
C LYS A 179 22.20 -13.37 18.42
N GLN A 180 21.21 -13.63 19.28
CA GLN A 180 20.06 -14.48 18.94
C GLN A 180 19.26 -13.88 17.78
N MET A 181 18.93 -12.59 17.86
CA MET A 181 18.20 -11.88 16.82
C MET A 181 18.95 -11.85 15.47
N ARG A 182 20.29 -11.71 15.52
CA ARG A 182 21.13 -11.78 14.34
C ARG A 182 21.06 -13.16 13.70
N ALA A 183 21.25 -14.22 14.47
CA ALA A 183 21.18 -15.60 13.99
C ALA A 183 19.78 -15.93 13.42
N GLU A 184 18.72 -15.46 14.06
CA GLU A 184 17.36 -15.67 13.57
C GLU A 184 17.08 -14.90 12.25
N ARG A 185 17.58 -13.67 12.13
CA ARG A 185 17.47 -12.88 10.88
C ARG A 185 18.27 -13.54 9.75
N GLU A 186 19.47 -14.04 10.03
CA GLU A 186 20.28 -14.77 9.06
C GLU A 186 19.57 -16.06 8.61
N LYS A 187 19.00 -16.82 9.56
CA LYS A 187 18.20 -18.01 9.23
C LYS A 187 17.00 -17.67 8.36
N ARG A 188 16.21 -16.63 8.71
CA ARG A 188 15.06 -16.20 7.92
C ARG A 188 15.48 -15.70 6.53
N ALA A 189 16.57 -14.95 6.44
CA ALA A 189 17.13 -14.50 5.16
C ALA A 189 17.49 -15.67 4.26
N MET A 190 18.19 -16.69 4.79
CA MET A 190 18.58 -17.89 4.05
C MET A 190 17.37 -18.71 3.58
N ILE A 191 16.34 -18.84 4.42
CA ILE A 191 15.09 -19.49 4.04
C ILE A 191 14.40 -18.72 2.92
N ALA A 192 14.24 -17.40 3.06
CA ALA A 192 13.61 -16.56 2.05
C ALA A 192 14.36 -16.56 0.72
N GLU A 193 15.70 -16.56 0.75
CA GLU A 193 16.56 -16.69 -0.42
C GLU A 193 16.35 -18.03 -1.14
N SER A 194 16.39 -19.14 -0.37
CA SER A 194 16.15 -20.49 -0.90
C SER A 194 14.75 -20.66 -1.49
N GLU A 195 13.73 -20.10 -0.84
CA GLU A 195 12.36 -20.09 -1.35
C GLU A 195 12.24 -19.23 -2.61
N GLY A 196 12.89 -18.08 -2.63
CA GLY A 196 12.95 -17.19 -3.79
C GLY A 196 13.63 -17.87 -4.99
N GLU A 197 14.77 -18.54 -4.79
CA GLU A 197 15.44 -19.31 -5.84
C GLU A 197 14.57 -20.47 -6.36
N ARG A 198 13.93 -21.21 -5.45
CA ARG A 198 13.02 -22.28 -5.83
C ARG A 198 11.85 -21.75 -6.67
N GLN A 199 11.24 -20.66 -6.23
CA GLN A 199 10.13 -20.06 -6.96
C GLN A 199 10.57 -19.49 -8.31
N ALA A 200 11.74 -18.87 -8.38
CA ALA A 200 12.31 -18.39 -9.63
C ALA A 200 12.56 -19.52 -10.64
N LYS A 201 13.06 -20.69 -10.18
CA LYS A 201 13.23 -21.89 -11.01
C LYS A 201 11.89 -22.42 -11.53
N ILE A 202 10.88 -22.50 -10.66
CA ILE A 202 9.51 -22.93 -11.04
C ILE A 202 8.93 -21.99 -12.09
N ASN A 203 8.97 -20.68 -11.83
CA ASN A 203 8.41 -19.68 -12.74
C ASN A 203 9.12 -19.68 -14.10
N ARG A 204 10.44 -19.91 -14.11
CA ARG A 204 11.23 -20.04 -15.36
C ARG A 204 10.81 -21.27 -16.14
N ALA A 205 10.75 -22.43 -15.49
CA ALA A 205 10.32 -23.67 -16.12
C ALA A 205 8.88 -23.61 -16.66
N GLU A 206 7.97 -22.97 -15.92
CA GLU A 206 6.60 -22.76 -16.38
C GLU A 206 6.54 -21.79 -17.57
N GLY A 207 7.35 -20.72 -17.55
CA GLY A 207 7.50 -19.79 -18.69
C GLY A 207 8.03 -20.50 -19.94
N GLU A 208 9.07 -21.32 -19.81
CA GLU A 208 9.63 -22.11 -20.91
C GLU A 208 8.60 -23.10 -21.46
N ARG A 209 7.86 -23.78 -20.58
CA ARG A 209 6.77 -24.67 -20.98
C ARG A 209 5.67 -23.94 -21.75
N GLN A 210 5.21 -22.79 -21.25
CA GLN A 210 4.19 -21.99 -21.93
C GLN A 210 4.68 -21.47 -23.28
N GLN A 211 5.93 -21.04 -23.35
CA GLN A 211 6.55 -20.62 -24.60
C GLN A 211 6.57 -21.76 -25.63
N ALA A 212 7.00 -22.97 -25.22
CA ALA A 212 7.03 -24.13 -26.11
C ALA A 212 5.63 -24.50 -26.62
N ILE A 213 4.61 -24.47 -25.75
CA ILE A 213 3.20 -24.71 -26.13
C ILE A 213 2.74 -23.65 -27.13
N ALA A 214 2.94 -22.36 -26.84
CA ALA A 214 2.50 -21.28 -27.70
C ALA A 214 3.17 -21.30 -29.08
N LEU A 215 4.47 -21.64 -29.14
CA LEU A 215 5.18 -21.85 -30.41
C LEU A 215 4.60 -23.01 -31.22
N SER A 216 4.35 -24.16 -30.56
CA SER A 216 3.77 -25.34 -31.21
C SER A 216 2.33 -25.07 -31.72
N GLU A 217 1.51 -24.38 -30.95
CA GLU A 217 0.17 -23.96 -31.37
C GLU A 217 0.21 -22.96 -32.53
N GLY A 218 1.13 -22.01 -32.48
CA GLY A 218 1.38 -21.04 -33.56
C GLY A 218 1.80 -21.74 -34.87
N GLU A 219 2.73 -22.69 -34.80
CA GLU A 219 3.14 -23.47 -35.96
C GLU A 219 2.01 -24.33 -36.53
N ARG A 220 1.24 -24.97 -35.66
CA ARG A 220 0.05 -25.72 -36.07
C ARG A 220 -0.97 -24.83 -36.79
N ALA A 221 -1.29 -23.70 -36.21
CA ALA A 221 -2.23 -22.74 -36.80
C ALA A 221 -1.71 -22.24 -38.16
N ARG A 222 -0.43 -21.94 -38.27
CA ARG A 222 0.23 -21.55 -39.52
C ARG A 222 0.09 -22.62 -40.59
N ARG A 223 0.40 -23.89 -40.28
CA ARG A 223 0.26 -25.02 -41.22
C ARG A 223 -1.19 -25.23 -41.68
N ILE A 224 -2.16 -25.10 -40.77
CA ILE A 224 -3.58 -25.17 -41.12
C ILE A 224 -3.95 -24.05 -42.08
N ASN A 225 -3.62 -22.81 -41.75
CA ASN A 225 -3.94 -21.64 -42.58
C ASN A 225 -3.25 -21.72 -43.95
N GLU A 226 -1.99 -22.20 -44.02
CA GLU A 226 -1.30 -22.44 -45.29
C GLU A 226 -1.98 -23.52 -46.13
N ALA A 227 -2.44 -24.63 -45.52
CA ALA A 227 -3.14 -25.70 -46.21
C ALA A 227 -4.53 -25.26 -46.72
N GLU A 228 -5.26 -24.53 -45.89
CA GLU A 228 -6.56 -23.91 -46.32
C GLU A 228 -6.37 -22.88 -47.42
N GLY A 229 -5.32 -22.05 -47.33
CA GLY A 229 -4.97 -21.09 -48.39
C GLY A 229 -4.70 -21.77 -49.71
N ARG A 230 -3.86 -22.86 -49.68
CA ARG A 230 -3.58 -23.65 -50.91
C ARG A 230 -4.83 -24.35 -51.45
N ALA A 231 -5.68 -24.90 -50.58
CA ALA A 231 -6.94 -25.51 -51.02
C ALA A 231 -7.86 -24.50 -51.70
N LYS A 232 -8.02 -23.29 -51.16
CA LYS A 232 -8.77 -22.20 -51.77
C LYS A 232 -8.16 -21.73 -53.09
N GLU A 233 -6.82 -21.63 -53.14
CA GLU A 233 -6.11 -21.27 -54.38
C GLU A 233 -6.38 -22.28 -55.48
N ILE A 234 -6.26 -23.58 -55.20
CA ILE A 234 -6.53 -24.65 -56.16
C ILE A 234 -8.00 -24.60 -56.63
N LEU A 235 -8.94 -24.41 -55.72
CA LEU A 235 -10.37 -24.27 -56.08
C LEU A 235 -10.62 -23.08 -56.99
N LEU A 236 -10.12 -21.91 -56.58
CA LEU A 236 -10.29 -20.67 -57.36
C LEU A 236 -9.64 -20.79 -58.76
N VAL A 237 -8.47 -21.40 -58.84
CA VAL A 237 -7.80 -21.64 -60.14
C VAL A 237 -8.59 -22.63 -60.98
N ALA A 238 -9.12 -23.72 -60.38
CA ALA A 238 -9.95 -24.68 -61.09
C ALA A 238 -11.29 -24.06 -61.61
N GLU A 239 -11.94 -23.25 -60.75
CA GLU A 239 -13.15 -22.53 -61.15
C GLU A 239 -12.88 -21.52 -62.27
N ALA A 240 -11.78 -20.76 -62.17
CA ALA A 240 -11.37 -19.83 -63.19
C ALA A 240 -11.03 -20.54 -64.52
N GLN A 241 -10.35 -21.69 -64.45
CA GLN A 241 -10.07 -22.52 -65.64
C GLN A 241 -11.34 -23.10 -66.25
N ALA A 242 -12.27 -23.62 -65.41
CA ALA A 242 -13.54 -24.14 -65.89
C ALA A 242 -14.38 -23.02 -66.60
N ALA A 243 -14.47 -21.85 -65.97
CA ALA A 243 -15.14 -20.70 -66.56
C ALA A 243 -14.44 -20.21 -67.86
N GLY A 244 -13.10 -20.29 -67.91
CA GLY A 244 -12.31 -20.03 -69.09
C GLY A 244 -12.63 -20.98 -70.23
N ILE A 245 -12.64 -22.31 -69.95
CA ILE A 245 -12.98 -23.36 -70.94
C ILE A 245 -14.42 -23.21 -71.40
N GLU A 246 -15.35 -22.90 -70.53
CA GLU A 246 -16.78 -22.67 -70.94
C GLU A 246 -16.91 -21.52 -71.83
N LYS A 247 -16.24 -20.37 -71.58
CA LYS A 247 -16.25 -19.20 -72.46
C LYS A 247 -15.59 -19.50 -73.80
N VAL A 248 -14.51 -20.28 -73.84
CA VAL A 248 -13.88 -20.74 -75.08
C VAL A 248 -14.83 -21.64 -75.85
N ALA A 249 -15.48 -22.61 -75.16
CA ALA A 249 -16.45 -23.49 -75.78
C ALA A 249 -17.65 -22.72 -76.37
N GLN A 250 -18.17 -21.70 -75.66
CA GLN A 250 -19.21 -20.81 -76.15
C GLN A 250 -18.75 -20.00 -77.41
N ALA A 251 -17.48 -19.52 -77.35
CA ALA A 251 -16.92 -18.79 -78.53
C ALA A 251 -16.66 -19.68 -79.74
N ILE A 252 -16.36 -20.97 -79.57
CA ILE A 252 -16.21 -21.94 -80.68
C ILE A 252 -17.55 -22.21 -81.41
N ASN A 253 -18.66 -22.23 -80.67
CA ASN A 253 -19.99 -22.48 -81.20
C ASN A 253 -20.58 -21.26 -81.97
N GLY A 254 -19.94 -20.08 -81.92
CA GLY A 254 -20.30 -18.90 -82.64
C GLY A 254 -19.81 -18.90 -84.13
N GLU A 255 -20.44 -18.08 -85.00
CA GLU A 255 -20.01 -17.94 -86.43
C GLU A 255 -18.54 -17.45 -86.51
N GLY A 256 -17.66 -18.26 -87.10
CA GLY A 256 -16.24 -17.96 -87.27
C GLY A 256 -15.35 -18.37 -86.07
N GLY A 257 -15.93 -19.02 -84.99
CA GLY A 257 -15.21 -19.36 -83.76
C GLY A 257 -14.05 -20.33 -83.96
N ILE A 258 -14.17 -21.34 -84.78
CA ILE A 258 -13.11 -22.31 -85.07
C ILE A 258 -11.88 -21.66 -85.71
N GLN A 259 -12.06 -20.66 -86.55
CA GLN A 259 -10.96 -19.94 -87.20
C GLN A 259 -10.21 -19.05 -86.22
N SER A 260 -10.92 -18.44 -85.26
CA SER A 260 -10.33 -17.61 -84.18
C SER A 260 -9.50 -18.45 -83.18
N VAL A 261 -9.97 -19.65 -82.83
CA VAL A 261 -9.23 -20.58 -81.97
C VAL A 261 -7.97 -21.10 -82.64
N ASN A 262 -8.05 -21.46 -83.92
CA ASN A 262 -6.87 -21.89 -84.67
C ASN A 262 -5.83 -20.77 -84.78
N MET A 263 -6.25 -19.52 -84.86
CA MET A 263 -5.32 -18.39 -84.86
C MET A 263 -4.70 -18.16 -83.51
N GLN A 264 -5.45 -18.33 -82.39
CA GLN A 264 -4.96 -18.20 -81.03
C GLN A 264 -4.01 -19.32 -80.71
N LEU A 265 -4.30 -20.56 -81.12
CA LEU A 265 -3.38 -21.71 -80.99
C LEU A 265 -2.06 -21.47 -81.76
N ALA A 266 -2.16 -20.94 -82.96
CA ALA A 266 -0.96 -20.59 -83.73
C ALA A 266 -0.15 -19.48 -83.07
N GLN A 267 -0.78 -18.46 -82.51
CA GLN A 267 -0.10 -17.42 -81.75
C GLN A 267 0.60 -17.98 -80.44
N GLN A 268 -0.12 -18.81 -79.69
CA GLN A 268 0.48 -19.45 -78.51
C GLN A 268 1.64 -20.37 -78.89
N TYR A 269 1.51 -21.13 -79.99
CA TYR A 269 2.59 -21.98 -80.47
C TYR A 269 3.82 -21.14 -80.85
N LEU A 270 3.64 -20.04 -81.60
CA LEU A 270 4.71 -19.12 -81.97
C LEU A 270 5.36 -18.46 -80.75
N THR A 271 4.55 -18.13 -79.69
CA THR A 271 5.06 -17.52 -78.48
C THR A 271 5.89 -18.51 -77.67
N GLN A 272 5.43 -19.77 -77.54
CA GLN A 272 6.18 -20.81 -76.85
C GLN A 272 7.43 -21.21 -77.65
N PHE A 273 7.36 -21.25 -78.97
CA PHE A 273 8.50 -21.49 -79.86
C PHE A 273 9.52 -20.36 -79.75
N GLY A 274 9.04 -19.11 -79.67
CA GLY A 274 9.90 -17.95 -79.43
C GLY A 274 10.60 -17.99 -78.02
N ASN A 275 9.95 -18.53 -77.02
CA ASN A 275 10.53 -18.73 -75.68
C ASN A 275 11.57 -19.86 -75.66
N LEU A 276 11.34 -20.92 -76.42
CA LEU A 276 12.31 -21.99 -76.64
C LEU A 276 13.55 -21.49 -77.38
N ALA A 277 13.42 -20.59 -78.35
CA ALA A 277 14.50 -19.96 -79.06
C ALA A 277 15.36 -19.01 -78.22
N LYS A 278 14.78 -18.49 -77.09
CA LYS A 278 15.51 -17.62 -76.16
C LYS A 278 16.33 -18.38 -75.11
N THR A 279 16.00 -19.65 -74.88
CA THR A 279 16.82 -20.50 -74.00
C THR A 279 17.89 -21.17 -74.87
N ASN A 280 19.16 -20.95 -74.54
CA ASN A 280 20.35 -21.51 -75.22
C ASN A 280 20.42 -23.05 -75.08
N ASN A 281 19.45 -23.75 -75.65
CA ASN A 281 19.50 -25.22 -75.76
C ASN A 281 19.71 -25.56 -77.22
N THR A 282 20.76 -26.27 -77.52
CA THR A 282 21.07 -26.90 -78.81
C THR A 282 19.94 -27.88 -79.16
N MET A 283 18.91 -27.40 -79.86
CA MET A 283 17.81 -28.23 -80.27
C MET A 283 18.17 -28.85 -81.62
N ILE A 284 18.36 -30.16 -81.64
CA ILE A 284 18.51 -30.92 -82.88
C ILE A 284 17.11 -30.94 -83.53
N ILE A 285 16.91 -30.11 -84.58
CA ILE A 285 15.68 -30.11 -85.36
C ILE A 285 15.84 -31.22 -86.38
N PRO A 286 14.98 -32.25 -86.45
CA PRO A 286 14.95 -33.21 -87.51
C PRO A 286 14.58 -32.47 -88.83
N SER A 287 15.29 -32.72 -89.84
CA SER A 287 15.19 -32.01 -91.14
C SER A 287 13.95 -32.33 -91.98
N ASP A 288 12.89 -32.85 -91.38
CA ASP A 288 11.68 -33.27 -92.13
C ASP A 288 10.46 -32.42 -91.68
N LEU A 289 10.42 -31.17 -92.16
CA LEU A 289 9.32 -30.26 -92.01
C LEU A 289 8.06 -30.59 -92.78
N ALA A 290 8.08 -31.69 -93.61
CA ALA A 290 6.99 -32.12 -94.41
C ALA A 290 5.83 -32.82 -93.69
N ASN A 291 5.98 -33.09 -92.37
CA ASN A 291 5.03 -33.90 -91.60
C ASN A 291 4.19 -33.13 -90.55
N VAL A 292 4.29 -31.80 -90.46
CA VAL A 292 3.44 -31.00 -89.53
C VAL A 292 1.95 -31.18 -89.86
N ALA A 293 1.62 -31.37 -91.14
CA ALA A 293 0.22 -31.72 -91.54
C ALA A 293 -0.18 -33.15 -91.06
N GLY A 294 0.76 -34.07 -90.88
CA GLY A 294 0.53 -35.42 -90.31
C GLY A 294 0.20 -35.38 -88.81
N VAL A 295 0.91 -34.56 -88.05
CA VAL A 295 0.73 -34.42 -86.58
C VAL A 295 -0.63 -33.71 -86.32
N ILE A 296 -0.99 -32.68 -87.09
CA ILE A 296 -2.30 -32.05 -86.99
C ILE A 296 -3.45 -33.03 -87.35
N LYS A 297 -3.23 -33.89 -88.27
CA LYS A 297 -4.18 -34.95 -88.66
C LYS A 297 -4.30 -36.04 -87.58
N ALA A 298 -3.22 -36.40 -86.98
CA ALA A 298 -3.21 -37.35 -85.85
C ALA A 298 -3.88 -36.78 -84.57
N CYS A 299 -3.65 -35.52 -84.20
CA CYS A 299 -4.39 -34.87 -83.15
C CYS A 299 -5.91 -34.72 -83.45
N SER A 300 -6.30 -34.50 -84.69
CA SER A 300 -7.71 -34.41 -85.09
C SER A 300 -8.42 -35.77 -85.04
N SER A 301 -7.72 -36.90 -85.31
CA SER A 301 -8.26 -38.25 -85.17
C SER A 301 -8.45 -38.69 -83.76
N ILE A 302 -7.62 -38.24 -82.80
CA ILE A 302 -7.78 -38.48 -81.37
C ILE A 302 -9.04 -37.76 -80.86
N VAL A 303 -9.31 -36.56 -81.27
CA VAL A 303 -10.49 -35.82 -80.86
C VAL A 303 -11.80 -36.38 -81.48
N LYS A 304 -11.69 -37.09 -82.58
CA LYS A 304 -12.86 -37.79 -83.21
C LYS A 304 -13.10 -39.19 -82.65
N GLY A 305 -12.13 -39.75 -81.92
CA GLY A 305 -12.25 -41.11 -81.40
C GLY A 305 -12.85 -41.25 -79.97
N THR A 306 -13.22 -40.10 -79.35
CA THR A 306 -13.86 -40.09 -78.02
C THR A 306 -15.35 -39.69 -78.04
N ALA A 307 -15.98 -39.71 -79.25
CA ALA A 307 -17.40 -39.61 -79.39
C ALA A 307 -17.95 -40.90 -79.99
N GLY A 308 -18.01 -41.90 -79.19
CA GLY A 308 -18.64 -43.19 -79.34
C GLY A 308 -18.95 -43.81 -78.02
#